data_0640a764936cae3d3a604885b21349f8
#
_entry.id   0640a764936cae3d3a604885b21349f8
#
_cell.length_a   1.000
_cell.length_b   1.000
_cell.length_c   1.000
_cell.angle_alpha   90.00
_cell.angle_beta   90.00
_cell.angle_gamma   90.00
#
_symmetry.space_group_name_H-M   'P 1'
#
loop_
_entity.id
_entity.type
_entity.pdbx_description
1 polymer ?
#
loop_
_entity_poly.entity_id
_entity_poly.type
_entity_poly.pdbx_seq_one_letter_code
_entity_poly.pdbx_strand_id
1 'polypeptide(L)'
;INIETGEFFDAQKVYVNRKEKIDVHPSSGALLSGKIENFDKLRQIILEIARRFNNVEYMGFDIGVTENGFKCMEINSHPGIGHMQMFEPFYENTYLKKYFQKKINEINNLSLVGKKKRNGILR
;
A
#
# COMPACT_ATOMS: atom_id res chain seq x y z
N ILE A 1 2.95 -3.65 9.15
CA ILE A 1 3.77 -4.81 8.78
C ILE A 1 5.18 -4.37 8.46
N ASN A 2 6.17 -5.12 8.89
CA ASN A 2 7.56 -4.94 8.47
C ASN A 2 7.74 -5.51 7.06
N ILE A 3 8.10 -4.67 6.10
CA ILE A 3 8.21 -5.05 4.68
C ILE A 3 9.44 -5.90 4.34
N GLU A 4 10.37 -6.06 5.27
CA GLU A 4 11.55 -6.91 5.11
C GLU A 4 11.35 -8.29 5.72
N THR A 5 10.69 -8.35 6.88
CA THR A 5 10.55 -9.59 7.64
C THR A 5 9.18 -10.24 7.53
N GLY A 6 8.13 -9.48 7.15
CA GLY A 6 6.74 -9.93 7.14
C GLY A 6 6.10 -9.97 8.51
N GLU A 7 6.77 -9.45 9.54
CA GLU A 7 6.20 -9.33 10.88
C GLU A 7 5.09 -8.29 10.89
N PHE A 8 3.97 -8.60 11.52
CA PHE A 8 2.86 -7.68 11.70
C PHE A 8 2.56 -7.50 13.19
N PHE A 9 2.26 -6.26 13.57
CA PHE A 9 2.08 -5.84 14.95
C PHE A 9 1.30 -4.52 15.01
N ASP A 10 0.96 -4.07 16.21
CA ASP A 10 0.26 -2.80 16.47
C ASP A 10 -1.03 -2.63 15.68
N ALA A 11 -1.85 -3.68 15.63
CA ALA A 11 -3.13 -3.64 14.96
C ALA A 11 -4.04 -2.56 15.57
N GLN A 12 -4.75 -1.85 14.71
CA GLN A 12 -5.66 -0.78 15.13
C GLN A 12 -7.04 -0.98 14.56
N LYS A 13 -8.04 -0.83 15.41
CA LYS A 13 -9.43 -0.67 15.00
C LYS A 13 -9.69 0.81 14.73
N VAL A 14 -10.10 1.10 13.50
CA VAL A 14 -10.28 2.48 13.05
C VAL A 14 -11.77 2.80 13.01
N TYR A 15 -12.13 3.91 13.61
CA TYR A 15 -13.45 4.51 13.57
C TYR A 15 -13.37 5.86 12.84
N VAL A 16 -14.48 6.47 12.53
CA VAL A 16 -14.53 7.76 11.82
C VAL A 16 -13.70 8.84 12.52
N ASN A 17 -13.70 8.86 13.85
CA ASN A 17 -13.09 9.93 14.65
C ASN A 17 -12.10 9.45 15.73
N ARG A 18 -11.81 8.15 15.79
CA ARG A 18 -10.86 7.61 16.76
C ARG A 18 -10.18 6.34 16.25
N LYS A 19 -9.04 6.03 16.84
CA LYS A 19 -8.32 4.77 16.67
C LYS A 19 -8.20 4.09 18.04
N GLU A 20 -8.20 2.77 18.01
CA GLU A 20 -8.07 1.94 19.20
C GLU A 20 -7.11 0.81 18.91
N LYS A 21 -6.06 0.66 19.73
CA LYS A 21 -5.15 -0.47 19.61
C LYS A 21 -5.86 -1.73 20.06
N ILE A 22 -5.73 -2.80 19.29
CA ILE A 22 -6.30 -4.10 19.61
C ILE A 22 -5.23 -5.19 19.41
N ASP A 23 -5.19 -6.14 20.35
CA ASP A 23 -4.22 -7.24 20.29
C ASP A 23 -4.84 -8.53 19.74
N VAL A 24 -6.17 -8.62 19.76
CA VAL A 24 -6.93 -9.79 19.26
C VAL A 24 -8.06 -9.36 18.34
N HIS A 25 -8.34 -10.21 17.35
CA HIS A 25 -9.45 -9.98 16.44
C HIS A 25 -10.81 -10.13 17.18
N PRO A 26 -11.71 -9.14 17.11
CA PRO A 26 -12.90 -9.09 17.96
C PRO A 26 -13.89 -10.25 17.74
N SER A 27 -13.91 -10.85 16.55
CA SER A 27 -14.83 -11.94 16.25
C SER A 27 -14.21 -13.32 16.43
N SER A 28 -12.93 -13.50 16.14
CA SER A 28 -12.27 -14.83 16.16
C SER A 28 -11.36 -15.05 17.37
N GLY A 29 -10.98 -13.98 18.10
CA GLY A 29 -10.00 -14.05 19.18
C GLY A 29 -8.56 -14.31 18.71
N ALA A 30 -8.32 -14.35 17.40
CA ALA A 30 -6.99 -14.57 16.85
C ALA A 30 -6.06 -13.40 17.20
N LEU A 31 -4.80 -13.72 17.52
CA LEU A 31 -3.78 -12.70 17.75
C LEU A 31 -3.54 -11.86 16.49
N LEU A 32 -3.46 -10.55 16.69
CA LEU A 32 -3.20 -9.57 15.62
C LEU A 32 -1.73 -9.13 15.60
N SER A 33 -0.85 -10.04 15.99
CA SER A 33 0.60 -9.92 15.84
C SER A 33 1.18 -11.28 15.47
N GLY A 34 2.25 -11.27 14.69
CA GLY A 34 2.88 -12.49 14.24
C GLY A 34 3.76 -12.26 13.02
N LYS A 35 3.93 -13.31 12.22
CA LYS A 35 4.71 -13.27 11.00
C LYS A 35 3.95 -13.95 9.86
N ILE A 36 3.96 -13.34 8.68
CA ILE A 36 3.42 -13.96 7.47
C ILE A 36 4.43 -14.97 6.97
N GLU A 37 4.02 -16.24 6.91
CA GLU A 37 4.85 -17.30 6.33
C GLU A 37 5.11 -17.05 4.85
N ASN A 38 6.31 -17.38 4.39
CA ASN A 38 6.72 -17.21 2.99
C ASN A 38 6.58 -15.76 2.47
N PHE A 39 6.73 -14.76 3.34
CA PHE A 39 6.58 -13.35 2.99
C PHE A 39 7.49 -12.91 1.84
N ASP A 40 8.73 -13.40 1.77
CA ASP A 40 9.64 -13.10 0.66
C ASP A 40 9.08 -13.57 -0.68
N LYS A 41 8.45 -14.73 -0.71
CA LYS A 41 7.77 -15.22 -1.91
C LYS A 41 6.59 -14.32 -2.31
N LEU A 42 5.79 -13.90 -1.33
CA LEU A 42 4.71 -12.95 -1.56
C LEU A 42 5.24 -11.65 -2.15
N ARG A 43 6.28 -11.08 -1.54
CA ARG A 43 6.92 -9.85 -2.01
C ARG A 43 7.43 -9.97 -3.44
N GLN A 44 8.07 -11.07 -3.78
CA GLN A 44 8.53 -11.34 -5.15
C GLN A 44 7.39 -11.40 -6.16
N ILE A 45 6.29 -12.10 -5.81
CA ILE A 45 5.10 -12.20 -6.67
C ILE A 45 4.48 -10.81 -6.90
N ILE A 46 4.31 -10.01 -5.85
CA ILE A 46 3.76 -8.64 -5.97
C ILE A 46 4.64 -7.79 -6.87
N LEU A 47 5.96 -7.82 -6.70
CA LEU A 47 6.89 -7.07 -7.54
C LEU A 47 6.87 -7.54 -8.99
N GLU A 48 6.71 -8.83 -9.25
CA GLU A 48 6.59 -9.37 -10.60
C GLU A 48 5.29 -8.91 -11.28
N ILE A 49 4.18 -8.95 -10.56
CA ILE A 49 2.90 -8.43 -11.05
C ILE A 49 3.04 -6.93 -11.34
N ALA A 50 3.59 -6.15 -10.41
CA ALA A 50 3.76 -4.71 -10.58
C ALA A 50 4.60 -4.35 -11.82
N ARG A 51 5.65 -5.11 -12.13
CA ARG A 51 6.46 -4.91 -13.35
C ARG A 51 5.68 -5.10 -14.64
N ARG A 52 4.60 -5.88 -14.64
CA ARG A 52 3.74 -6.06 -15.82
C ARG A 52 2.83 -4.85 -16.07
N PHE A 53 2.58 -4.04 -15.06
CA PHE A 53 1.80 -2.80 -15.13
C PHE A 53 2.71 -1.57 -15.15
N ASN A 54 3.67 -1.54 -16.08
CA ASN A 54 4.71 -0.50 -16.16
C ASN A 54 4.19 0.93 -16.34
N ASN A 55 2.91 1.08 -16.69
CA ASN A 55 2.24 2.38 -16.82
C ASN A 55 1.63 2.88 -15.49
N VAL A 56 1.62 2.05 -14.45
CA VAL A 56 1.05 2.40 -13.14
C VAL A 56 2.17 2.45 -12.12
N GLU A 57 2.52 3.66 -11.72
CA GLU A 57 3.65 3.92 -10.82
C GLU A 57 3.32 3.73 -9.33
N TYR A 58 2.04 3.71 -9.00
CA TYR A 58 1.55 3.54 -7.63
C TYR A 58 0.34 2.61 -7.63
N MET A 59 0.45 1.49 -6.93
CA MET A 59 -0.58 0.46 -6.88
C MET A 59 -0.81 -0.02 -5.45
N GLY A 60 -2.06 -0.32 -5.13
CA GLY A 60 -2.45 -1.07 -3.95
C GLY A 60 -2.79 -2.50 -4.33
N PHE A 61 -2.42 -3.44 -3.47
CA PHE A 61 -2.76 -4.86 -3.61
C PHE A 61 -3.48 -5.33 -2.36
N ASP A 62 -4.69 -5.83 -2.54
CA ASP A 62 -5.40 -6.51 -1.46
C ASP A 62 -5.10 -8.01 -1.55
N ILE A 63 -4.36 -8.49 -0.55
CA ILE A 63 -3.85 -9.86 -0.53
C ILE A 63 -4.47 -10.62 0.63
N GLY A 64 -5.17 -11.71 0.32
CA GLY A 64 -5.58 -12.70 1.31
C GLY A 64 -4.47 -13.71 1.55
N VAL A 65 -4.08 -13.86 2.81
CA VAL A 65 -3.15 -14.92 3.27
C VAL A 65 -3.97 -16.12 3.70
N THR A 66 -3.67 -17.29 3.18
CA THR A 66 -4.37 -18.53 3.46
C THR A 66 -3.37 -19.65 3.79
N GLU A 67 -3.83 -20.76 4.35
CA GLU A 67 -3.01 -21.94 4.60
C GLU A 67 -2.36 -22.51 3.32
N ASN A 68 -2.99 -22.30 2.16
CA ASN A 68 -2.51 -22.78 0.87
C ASN A 68 -1.72 -21.72 0.07
N GLY A 69 -1.37 -20.58 0.70
CA GLY A 69 -0.60 -19.50 0.07
C GLY A 69 -1.37 -18.18 -0.01
N PHE A 70 -1.17 -17.43 -1.09
CA PHE A 70 -1.65 -16.06 -1.24
C PHE A 70 -2.69 -15.94 -2.35
N LYS A 71 -3.72 -15.15 -2.12
CA LYS A 71 -4.71 -14.76 -3.14
C LYS A 71 -4.71 -13.25 -3.29
N CYS A 72 -4.44 -12.76 -4.50
CA CYS A 72 -4.68 -11.36 -4.84
C CYS A 72 -6.17 -11.17 -5.09
N MET A 73 -6.81 -10.35 -4.28
CA MET A 73 -8.24 -10.09 -4.31
C MET A 73 -8.55 -8.88 -5.20
N GLU A 74 -7.72 -7.85 -5.10
CA GLU A 74 -7.85 -6.60 -5.84
C GLU A 74 -6.49 -5.99 -6.13
N ILE A 75 -6.38 -5.34 -7.30
CA ILE A 75 -5.26 -4.45 -7.65
C ILE A 75 -5.86 -3.08 -7.96
N ASN A 76 -5.50 -2.09 -7.16
CA ASN A 76 -6.02 -0.74 -7.29
C ASN A 76 -4.94 0.21 -7.81
N SER A 77 -5.23 0.91 -8.91
CA SER A 77 -4.31 1.90 -9.50
C SER A 77 -4.35 3.27 -8.80
N HIS A 78 -5.31 3.48 -7.91
CA HIS A 78 -5.47 4.72 -7.14
C HIS A 78 -5.77 4.41 -5.67
N PRO A 79 -4.88 3.69 -4.98
CA PRO A 79 -5.13 3.34 -3.59
C PRO A 79 -5.14 4.59 -2.71
N GLY A 80 -6.08 4.63 -1.77
CA GLY A 80 -6.15 5.70 -0.78
C GLY A 80 -4.95 5.69 0.15
N ILE A 81 -4.35 6.84 0.39
CA ILE A 81 -3.17 6.97 1.27
C ILE A 81 -3.51 7.09 2.75
N GLY A 82 -4.78 7.31 3.08
CA GLY A 82 -5.21 7.57 4.46
C GLY A 82 -4.86 6.43 5.43
N HIS A 83 -5.14 5.19 5.05
CA HIS A 83 -4.83 4.02 5.88
C HIS A 83 -3.32 3.81 6.06
N MET A 84 -2.53 4.10 5.04
CA MET A 84 -1.08 3.94 5.10
C MET A 84 -0.42 4.96 6.02
N GLN A 85 -1.04 6.13 6.20
CA GLN A 85 -0.55 7.21 7.07
C GLN A 85 -1.07 7.09 8.52
N MET A 86 -1.74 6.00 8.88
CA MET A 86 -2.24 5.82 10.24
C MET A 86 -1.14 5.66 11.28
N PHE A 87 -0.02 5.11 10.90
CA PHE A 87 1.12 4.83 11.77
C PHE A 87 2.20 5.90 11.66
N GLU A 88 2.51 6.31 10.46
CA GLU A 88 3.56 7.28 10.16
C GLU A 88 3.12 8.15 8.97
N PRO A 89 3.20 9.49 9.07
CA PRO A 89 2.99 10.36 7.92
C PRO A 89 3.99 10.08 6.80
N PHE A 90 3.55 10.04 5.55
CA PHE A 90 4.44 9.76 4.41
C PHE A 90 5.64 10.69 4.31
N TYR A 91 5.48 11.93 4.75
CA TYR A 91 6.55 12.93 4.71
C TYR A 91 7.58 12.79 5.83
N GLU A 92 7.35 11.95 6.83
CA GLU A 92 8.36 11.56 7.81
C GLU A 92 9.26 10.44 7.26
N ASN A 93 8.72 9.59 6.40
CA ASN A 93 9.50 8.59 5.67
C ASN A 93 10.31 9.25 4.55
N THR A 94 11.64 9.28 4.69
CA THR A 94 12.53 9.98 3.75
C THR A 94 12.42 9.47 2.31
N TYR A 95 12.22 8.17 2.12
CA TYR A 95 12.09 7.58 0.78
C TYR A 95 10.78 8.01 0.12
N LEU A 96 9.66 7.84 0.80
CA LEU A 96 8.34 8.22 0.30
C LEU A 96 8.26 9.72 0.05
N LYS A 97 8.80 10.54 0.96
CA LYS A 97 8.89 12.00 0.77
C LYS A 97 9.61 12.35 -0.53
N LYS A 98 10.78 11.79 -0.78
CA LYS A 98 11.54 12.05 -2.01
C LYS A 98 10.77 11.60 -3.25
N TYR A 99 10.15 10.43 -3.20
CA TYR A 99 9.33 9.90 -4.29
C TYR A 99 8.17 10.85 -4.64
N PHE A 100 7.34 11.20 -3.65
CA PHE A 100 6.19 12.07 -3.89
C PHE A 100 6.59 13.48 -4.31
N GLN A 101 7.64 14.06 -3.71
CA GLN A 101 8.14 15.38 -4.14
C GLN A 101 8.61 15.36 -5.59
N LYS A 102 9.34 14.32 -6.00
CA LYS A 102 9.74 14.13 -7.40
C LYS A 102 8.52 14.08 -8.31
N LYS A 103 7.50 13.28 -7.98
CA LYS A 103 6.28 13.15 -8.79
C LYS A 103 5.47 14.43 -8.87
N ILE A 104 5.34 15.15 -7.77
CA ILE A 104 4.69 16.48 -7.75
C ILE A 104 5.41 17.45 -8.68
N ASN A 105 6.74 17.50 -8.62
CA ASN A 105 7.52 18.38 -9.48
C ASN A 105 7.40 17.98 -10.96
N GLU A 106 7.46 16.70 -11.29
CA GLU A 106 7.23 16.19 -12.64
C GLU A 106 5.87 16.65 -13.19
N ILE A 107 4.80 16.49 -12.39
CA ILE A 107 3.44 16.89 -12.79
C ILE A 107 3.32 18.41 -12.93
N ASN A 108 3.91 19.18 -12.01
CA ASN A 108 3.84 20.63 -12.05
C ASN A 108 4.53 21.21 -13.29
N ASN A 109 5.60 20.58 -13.75
CA ASN A 109 6.36 20.97 -14.94
C ASN A 109 5.71 20.54 -16.26
N LEU A 110 4.65 19.71 -16.24
CA LEU A 110 3.90 19.38 -17.44
C LEU A 110 3.13 20.60 -17.96
N SER A 111 3.09 20.74 -19.29
CA SER A 111 2.16 21.67 -19.96
C SER A 111 0.71 21.28 -19.65
N LEU A 112 -0.24 22.20 -19.88
CA LEU A 112 -1.67 21.91 -19.73
C LEU A 112 -2.11 20.70 -20.58
N VAL A 113 -1.58 20.58 -21.80
CA VAL A 113 -1.82 19.43 -22.68
C VAL A 113 -1.25 18.15 -22.07
N GLY A 114 -0.02 18.21 -21.55
CA GLY A 114 0.63 17.07 -20.87
C GLY A 114 -0.15 16.60 -19.65
N LYS A 115 -0.65 17.54 -18.82
CA LYS A 115 -1.51 17.21 -17.67
C LYS A 115 -2.82 16.53 -18.09
N LYS A 116 -3.47 17.02 -19.17
CA LYS A 116 -4.69 16.42 -19.71
C LYS A 116 -4.45 15.00 -20.27
N LYS A 117 -3.34 14.79 -20.99
CA LYS A 117 -2.95 13.47 -21.50
C LYS A 117 -2.69 12.50 -20.35
N ARG A 118 -1.90 12.91 -19.36
CA ARG A 118 -1.61 12.09 -18.16
C ARG A 118 -2.88 11.67 -17.42
N ASN A 119 -3.86 12.54 -17.33
CA ASN A 119 -5.13 12.28 -16.66
C ASN A 119 -6.17 11.54 -17.55
N GLY A 120 -5.78 11.12 -18.76
CA GLY A 120 -6.68 10.43 -19.68
C GLY A 120 -7.78 11.30 -20.30
N ILE A 121 -7.70 12.64 -20.14
CA ILE A 121 -8.67 13.60 -20.70
C ILE A 121 -8.44 13.82 -22.19
N LEU A 122 -7.19 13.70 -22.62
CA LEU A 122 -6.77 13.75 -24.04
C LEU A 122 -6.01 12.48 -24.37
N ARG A 123 -6.31 11.88 -25.55
CA ARG A 123 -5.54 10.80 -26.15
C ARG A 123 -4.41 11.31 -27.01
#